data_563e44b356b93c1f8721c37f3f32a080
#
_entry.id   563e44b356b93c1f8721c37f3f32a080
#
_cell.length_a   1.000
_cell.length_b   1.000
_cell.length_c   1.000
_cell.angle_alpha   90.00
_cell.angle_beta   90.00
_cell.angle_gamma   90.00
#
_symmetry.space_group_name_H-M   'P 1'
#
loop_
_entity.id
_entity.type
_entity.pdbx_description
1 polymer ?
#
loop_
_entity_poly.entity_id
_entity_poly.type
_entity_poly.pdbx_seq_one_letter_code
_entity_poly.pdbx_strand_id
1 'polypeptide(L)'
;MKTMVAAAAVLLTGAGVCLAQPKGITREMIERSLPLEGAPLAEPGPYKVISEGAFGAPGLIVFRPETLDAFPKKDTLPLMVWGNGGCAIDTKRYSGFLSTIASHGFLVMGTVPEEGAQRRQATADDLRSAIDWADKENKRDGSPLEGKIATDKVAVMGQSCGGFLSITLGADPRVKTIGVFNSGIQTGAAVGPQPGSETLAKLHGPVLLINGSDPDFMLASSKATFDAINNEPAFYGARHNAGHTATVFHPGGGEYANVASNWLLWQFKGDKKAAKMFVGKDCGLCTNSNWDVAAKGLKK
;
A
#
# COMPACT_ATOMS: atom_id res chain seq x y z
N MET A 1 73.23 34.31 -20.11
CA MET A 1 72.96 33.80 -18.77
C MET A 1 71.45 33.49 -18.68
N LYS A 2 71.08 32.22 -18.75
CA LYS A 2 69.67 31.75 -18.62
C LYS A 2 69.50 31.14 -17.24
N THR A 3 68.70 31.76 -16.42
CA THR A 3 68.35 31.30 -15.08
C THR A 3 67.25 30.26 -15.17
N MET A 4 67.54 29.03 -14.81
CA MET A 4 66.53 27.96 -14.64
C MET A 4 65.86 28.12 -13.29
N VAL A 5 64.51 28.27 -13.26
CA VAL A 5 63.71 28.18 -12.07
C VAL A 5 63.20 26.75 -11.99
N ALA A 6 63.60 26.03 -10.96
CA ALA A 6 63.09 24.70 -10.66
C ALA A 6 61.77 24.80 -9.93
N ALA A 7 60.69 24.28 -10.51
CA ALA A 7 59.39 24.15 -9.85
C ALA A 7 59.36 22.83 -9.08
N ALA A 8 59.23 22.91 -7.75
CA ALA A 8 58.99 21.76 -6.89
C ALA A 8 57.52 21.37 -6.93
N ALA A 9 57.21 20.20 -7.46
CA ALA A 9 55.87 19.61 -7.41
C ALA A 9 55.63 18.97 -6.03
N VAL A 10 54.75 19.54 -5.24
CA VAL A 10 54.29 18.94 -3.99
C VAL A 10 53.21 17.92 -4.35
N LEU A 11 53.53 16.65 -4.22
CA LEU A 11 52.55 15.54 -4.29
C LEU A 11 51.78 15.50 -2.99
N LEU A 12 50.52 16.05 -3.00
CA LEU A 12 49.53 15.81 -1.98
C LEU A 12 48.94 14.42 -2.18
N THR A 13 49.41 13.44 -1.39
CA THR A 13 48.75 12.14 -1.23
C THR A 13 47.50 12.35 -0.41
N GLY A 14 46.40 12.65 -1.08
CA GLY A 14 45.10 12.64 -0.47
C GLY A 14 44.69 11.19 -0.13
N ALA A 15 44.79 10.81 1.15
CA ALA A 15 44.15 9.62 1.66
C ALA A 15 42.63 9.82 1.51
N GLY A 16 42.07 9.28 0.43
CA GLY A 16 40.65 9.23 0.23
C GLY A 16 40.02 8.38 1.33
N VAL A 17 39.37 9.03 2.30
CA VAL A 17 38.49 8.37 3.22
C VAL A 17 37.37 7.81 2.37
N CYS A 18 37.40 6.52 2.11
CA CYS A 18 36.31 5.78 1.48
C CYS A 18 35.19 5.73 2.53
N LEU A 19 34.35 6.77 2.54
CA LEU A 19 33.10 6.73 3.27
C LEU A 19 32.28 5.63 2.63
N ALA A 20 32.12 4.51 3.34
CA ALA A 20 31.22 3.45 2.97
C ALA A 20 29.84 4.08 2.74
N GLN A 21 29.38 4.07 1.49
CA GLN A 21 28.02 4.49 1.20
C GLN A 21 27.09 3.65 2.06
N PRO A 22 26.06 4.26 2.71
CA PRO A 22 25.08 3.48 3.43
C PRO A 22 24.52 2.43 2.46
N LYS A 23 24.51 1.17 2.89
CA LYS A 23 23.97 0.06 2.09
C LYS A 23 22.51 0.38 1.78
N GLY A 24 22.27 0.99 0.63
CA GLY A 24 20.92 1.28 0.14
C GLY A 24 20.17 -0.03 -0.13
N ILE A 25 18.85 0.04 -0.19
CA ILE A 25 18.01 -1.07 -0.61
C ILE A 25 18.39 -1.43 -2.05
N THR A 26 18.88 -2.64 -2.25
CA THR A 26 19.27 -3.13 -3.57
C THR A 26 18.08 -3.76 -4.29
N ARG A 27 18.17 -3.81 -5.63
CA ARG A 27 17.19 -4.54 -6.44
C ARG A 27 17.07 -6.00 -5.98
N GLU A 28 18.17 -6.65 -5.65
CA GLU A 28 18.20 -8.01 -5.13
C GLU A 28 17.41 -8.16 -3.82
N MET A 29 17.53 -7.20 -2.90
CA MET A 29 16.74 -7.21 -1.66
C MET A 29 15.24 -7.08 -1.91
N ILE A 30 14.84 -6.32 -2.94
CA ILE A 30 13.43 -6.15 -3.32
C ILE A 30 12.90 -7.42 -4.00
N GLU A 31 13.68 -8.02 -4.92
CA GLU A 31 13.26 -9.13 -5.76
C GLU A 31 13.54 -10.50 -5.14
N ARG A 32 14.23 -10.55 -3.98
CA ARG A 32 14.54 -11.78 -3.29
C ARG A 32 13.28 -12.39 -2.68
N SER A 33 12.55 -13.11 -3.50
CA SER A 33 11.49 -14.01 -3.07
C SER A 33 11.87 -15.41 -3.49
N LEU A 34 11.74 -16.35 -2.57
CA LEU A 34 11.79 -17.75 -2.93
C LEU A 34 10.52 -18.09 -3.72
N PRO A 35 10.55 -19.13 -4.58
CA PRO A 35 9.33 -19.56 -5.26
C PRO A 35 8.20 -19.78 -4.26
N LEU A 36 7.08 -19.13 -4.46
CA LEU A 36 5.87 -19.28 -3.65
C LEU A 36 5.01 -20.40 -4.25
N GLU A 37 5.55 -21.61 -4.26
CA GLU A 37 4.84 -22.78 -4.78
C GLU A 37 3.53 -22.99 -4.02
N GLY A 38 2.44 -23.24 -4.77
CA GLY A 38 1.12 -23.43 -4.19
C GLY A 38 0.49 -22.18 -3.59
N ALA A 39 1.06 -20.99 -3.79
CA ALA A 39 0.39 -19.76 -3.39
C ALA A 39 -0.94 -19.60 -4.18
N PRO A 40 -2.06 -19.31 -3.50
CA PRO A 40 -3.33 -19.09 -4.16
C PRO A 40 -3.26 -18.00 -5.22
N LEU A 41 -3.92 -18.22 -6.34
CA LEU A 41 -4.17 -17.17 -7.32
C LEU A 41 -5.11 -16.12 -6.73
N ALA A 42 -5.09 -14.92 -7.33
CA ALA A 42 -6.09 -13.91 -7.01
C ALA A 42 -7.49 -14.40 -7.35
N GLU A 43 -8.43 -14.19 -6.43
CA GLU A 43 -9.84 -14.52 -6.60
C GLU A 43 -10.59 -13.26 -7.06
N PRO A 44 -11.02 -13.18 -8.34
CA PRO A 44 -11.77 -12.02 -8.80
C PRO A 44 -13.17 -11.99 -8.17
N GLY A 45 -13.64 -10.79 -7.91
CA GLY A 45 -15.03 -10.54 -7.50
C GLY A 45 -16.02 -10.65 -8.67
N PRO A 46 -17.30 -10.38 -8.41
CA PRO A 46 -18.38 -10.55 -9.39
C PRO A 46 -18.43 -9.48 -10.48
N TYR A 47 -17.67 -8.39 -10.36
CA TYR A 47 -17.75 -7.26 -11.27
C TYR A 47 -16.60 -7.26 -12.28
N LYS A 48 -16.93 -7.06 -13.56
CA LYS A 48 -15.94 -6.71 -14.58
C LYS A 48 -15.42 -5.30 -14.27
N VAL A 49 -14.10 -5.08 -14.44
CA VAL A 49 -13.42 -3.85 -14.05
C VAL A 49 -12.94 -3.09 -15.27
N ILE A 50 -13.08 -1.78 -15.23
CA ILE A 50 -12.39 -0.84 -16.12
C ILE A 50 -11.43 0.03 -15.32
N SER A 51 -10.41 0.55 -16.02
CA SER A 51 -9.54 1.61 -15.49
C SER A 51 -9.58 2.82 -16.41
N GLU A 52 -9.68 4.00 -15.82
CA GLU A 52 -9.79 5.27 -16.53
C GLU A 52 -9.12 6.40 -15.76
N GLY A 53 -8.74 7.49 -16.45
CA GLY A 53 -8.29 8.70 -15.78
C GLY A 53 -9.42 9.33 -14.98
N ALA A 54 -9.10 9.89 -13.82
CA ALA A 54 -10.08 10.61 -13.02
C ALA A 54 -10.50 11.92 -13.68
N PHE A 55 -11.79 12.14 -13.84
CA PHE A 55 -12.32 13.35 -14.50
C PHE A 55 -11.84 14.61 -13.77
N GLY A 56 -11.22 15.52 -14.51
CA GLY A 56 -10.70 16.79 -13.97
C GLY A 56 -9.52 16.66 -12.99
N ALA A 57 -8.90 15.45 -12.88
CA ALA A 57 -7.75 15.19 -12.03
C ALA A 57 -6.71 14.30 -12.76
N PRO A 58 -5.92 14.86 -13.67
CA PRO A 58 -5.04 14.11 -14.58
C PRO A 58 -3.95 13.30 -13.85
N GLY A 59 -3.63 13.64 -12.60
CA GLY A 59 -2.68 12.91 -11.76
C GLY A 59 -3.26 11.66 -11.08
N LEU A 60 -4.53 11.31 -11.33
CA LEU A 60 -5.22 10.19 -10.69
C LEU A 60 -5.77 9.19 -11.71
N ILE A 61 -5.75 7.91 -11.33
CA ILE A 61 -6.37 6.81 -12.06
C ILE A 61 -7.42 6.13 -11.18
N VAL A 62 -8.51 5.69 -11.81
CA VAL A 62 -9.63 5.01 -11.17
C VAL A 62 -9.75 3.59 -11.73
N PHE A 63 -9.91 2.60 -10.86
CA PHE A 63 -10.34 1.25 -11.17
C PHE A 63 -11.71 1.04 -10.53
N ARG A 64 -12.70 0.64 -11.31
CA ARG A 64 -14.07 0.48 -10.82
C ARG A 64 -14.85 -0.59 -11.58
N PRO A 65 -15.95 -1.09 -11.02
CA PRO A 65 -16.91 -1.87 -11.79
C PRO A 65 -17.30 -1.14 -13.10
N GLU A 66 -17.29 -1.87 -14.22
CA GLU A 66 -17.68 -1.34 -15.52
C GLU A 66 -19.12 -0.85 -15.51
N THR A 67 -20.03 -1.65 -14.94
CA THR A 67 -21.44 -1.27 -14.75
C THR A 67 -21.69 -0.83 -13.32
N LEU A 68 -22.43 0.26 -13.16
CA LEU A 68 -22.69 0.89 -11.86
C LEU A 68 -24.15 0.75 -11.39
N ASP A 69 -24.95 -0.09 -12.05
CA ASP A 69 -26.40 -0.25 -11.78
C ASP A 69 -26.69 -0.89 -10.42
N ALA A 70 -25.72 -1.62 -9.86
CA ALA A 70 -25.86 -2.20 -8.53
C ALA A 70 -25.72 -1.16 -7.41
N PHE A 71 -25.08 -0.02 -7.69
CA PHE A 71 -24.68 0.97 -6.67
C PHE A 71 -25.59 2.20 -6.67
N PRO A 72 -25.98 2.73 -5.49
CA PRO A 72 -25.74 2.20 -4.14
C PRO A 72 -26.82 1.23 -3.66
N LYS A 73 -27.82 0.87 -4.51
CA LYS A 73 -29.08 0.23 -4.08
C LYS A 73 -28.94 -1.25 -3.72
N LYS A 74 -28.14 -2.01 -4.46
CA LYS A 74 -27.95 -3.46 -4.27
C LYS A 74 -26.61 -3.80 -3.63
N ASP A 75 -25.62 -2.92 -3.81
CA ASP A 75 -24.29 -3.04 -3.24
C ASP A 75 -23.75 -1.64 -2.90
N THR A 76 -22.75 -1.56 -2.04
CA THR A 76 -22.03 -0.32 -1.73
C THR A 76 -20.75 -0.23 -2.55
N LEU A 77 -20.33 1.01 -2.91
CA LEU A 77 -19.09 1.29 -3.63
C LEU A 77 -18.13 2.08 -2.72
N PRO A 78 -17.48 1.41 -1.75
CA PRO A 78 -16.51 2.07 -0.87
C PRO A 78 -15.25 2.48 -1.64
N LEU A 79 -14.54 3.49 -1.14
CA LEU A 79 -13.29 3.97 -1.70
C LEU A 79 -12.08 3.26 -1.09
N MET A 80 -11.14 2.83 -1.92
CA MET A 80 -9.79 2.44 -1.50
C MET A 80 -8.75 3.26 -2.27
N VAL A 81 -7.88 3.97 -1.57
CA VAL A 81 -6.77 4.73 -2.14
C VAL A 81 -5.47 3.96 -1.95
N TRP A 82 -4.67 3.86 -3.00
CA TRP A 82 -3.45 3.07 -3.03
C TRP A 82 -2.18 3.92 -3.14
N GLY A 83 -1.21 3.65 -2.25
CA GLY A 83 0.16 4.17 -2.31
C GLY A 83 1.15 3.16 -2.87
N ASN A 84 1.95 3.60 -3.85
CA ASN A 84 2.91 2.74 -4.55
C ASN A 84 4.23 2.59 -3.78
N GLY A 85 4.90 1.44 -3.93
CA GLY A 85 6.28 1.23 -3.48
C GLY A 85 7.24 2.24 -4.12
N GLY A 86 8.31 2.58 -3.40
CA GLY A 86 9.24 3.65 -3.80
C GLY A 86 8.61 5.05 -3.81
N CYS A 87 7.41 5.21 -3.28
CA CYS A 87 6.57 6.40 -3.47
C CYS A 87 6.46 6.79 -4.95
N ALA A 88 6.43 5.82 -5.85
CA ALA A 88 6.29 6.07 -7.27
C ALA A 88 4.92 6.68 -7.59
N ILE A 89 4.90 7.65 -8.50
CA ILE A 89 3.64 8.23 -8.98
C ILE A 89 2.87 7.24 -9.86
N ASP A 90 3.56 6.36 -10.61
CA ASP A 90 2.92 5.47 -11.57
C ASP A 90 2.38 4.19 -10.92
N THR A 91 1.06 4.07 -10.88
CA THR A 91 0.34 2.90 -10.34
C THR A 91 0.28 1.71 -11.30
N LYS A 92 0.73 1.86 -12.55
CA LYS A 92 0.58 0.85 -13.62
C LYS A 92 1.03 -0.56 -13.21
N ARG A 93 2.12 -0.70 -12.47
CA ARG A 93 2.61 -2.02 -12.02
C ARG A 93 1.66 -2.75 -11.07
N TYR A 94 0.79 -2.02 -10.39
CA TYR A 94 -0.17 -2.55 -9.42
C TYR A 94 -1.55 -2.82 -10.04
N SER A 95 -1.75 -2.57 -11.34
CA SER A 95 -3.07 -2.65 -11.99
C SER A 95 -3.76 -4.00 -11.78
N GLY A 96 -3.05 -5.12 -11.81
CA GLY A 96 -3.63 -6.43 -11.55
C GLY A 96 -4.19 -6.55 -10.13
N PHE A 97 -3.39 -6.21 -9.12
CA PHE A 97 -3.78 -6.20 -7.72
C PHE A 97 -4.99 -5.27 -7.46
N LEU A 98 -4.96 -4.05 -7.99
CA LEU A 98 -6.01 -3.05 -7.81
C LEU A 98 -7.30 -3.43 -8.54
N SER A 99 -7.18 -4.03 -9.73
CA SER A 99 -8.34 -4.55 -10.48
C SER A 99 -9.03 -5.70 -9.73
N THR A 100 -8.27 -6.59 -9.09
CA THR A 100 -8.87 -7.63 -8.27
C THR A 100 -9.68 -7.03 -7.12
N ILE A 101 -9.15 -6.05 -6.41
CA ILE A 101 -9.92 -5.37 -5.34
C ILE A 101 -11.16 -4.68 -5.91
N ALA A 102 -11.02 -3.93 -7.00
CA ALA A 102 -12.14 -3.22 -7.63
C ALA A 102 -13.24 -4.19 -8.10
N SER A 103 -12.89 -5.42 -8.53
CA SER A 103 -13.84 -6.44 -8.96
C SER A 103 -14.78 -6.92 -7.84
N HIS A 104 -14.45 -6.67 -6.60
CA HIS A 104 -15.32 -6.93 -5.44
C HIS A 104 -16.27 -5.76 -5.13
N GLY A 105 -16.42 -4.79 -6.04
CA GLY A 105 -17.32 -3.64 -5.88
C GLY A 105 -16.70 -2.54 -5.03
N PHE A 106 -15.46 -2.17 -5.32
CA PHE A 106 -14.78 -1.02 -4.73
C PHE A 106 -14.40 0.00 -5.81
N LEU A 107 -14.44 1.27 -5.47
CA LEU A 107 -13.77 2.33 -6.21
C LEU A 107 -12.33 2.35 -5.72
N VAL A 108 -11.39 2.02 -6.59
CA VAL A 108 -9.97 1.96 -6.24
C VAL A 108 -9.24 3.06 -6.99
N MET A 109 -8.45 3.84 -6.29
CA MET A 109 -7.74 4.97 -6.88
C MET A 109 -6.24 4.91 -6.57
N GLY A 110 -5.47 5.35 -7.53
CA GLY A 110 -4.02 5.54 -7.40
C GLY A 110 -3.56 6.76 -8.16
N THR A 111 -2.25 7.03 -8.07
CA THR A 111 -1.62 8.16 -8.76
C THR A 111 -1.08 7.72 -10.13
N VAL A 112 -1.06 8.66 -11.08
CA VAL A 112 -0.38 8.51 -12.38
C VAL A 112 0.43 9.77 -12.69
N PRO A 113 1.49 9.67 -13.51
CA PRO A 113 2.22 10.85 -13.96
C PRO A 113 1.31 11.75 -14.79
N GLU A 114 1.31 13.04 -14.49
CA GLU A 114 0.72 14.02 -15.37
C GLU A 114 1.64 14.27 -16.57
N GLU A 115 1.05 14.51 -17.73
CA GLU A 115 1.80 14.79 -18.95
C GLU A 115 2.68 16.04 -18.78
N GLY A 116 3.95 15.94 -19.10
CA GLY A 116 4.93 17.03 -18.96
C GLY A 116 5.37 17.33 -17.52
N ALA A 117 4.84 16.66 -16.51
CA ALA A 117 5.27 16.86 -15.13
C ALA A 117 6.67 16.34 -14.86
N GLN A 118 7.43 17.03 -14.02
CA GLN A 118 8.72 16.55 -13.55
C GLN A 118 8.57 15.29 -12.69
N ARG A 119 9.54 14.39 -12.78
CA ARG A 119 9.59 13.20 -11.91
C ARG A 119 9.71 13.63 -10.45
N ARG A 120 8.80 13.14 -9.62
CA ARG A 120 8.81 13.32 -8.17
C ARG A 120 8.27 12.07 -7.48
N GLN A 121 8.44 12.00 -6.20
CA GLN A 121 7.77 11.00 -5.36
C GLN A 121 6.35 11.46 -5.02
N ALA A 122 5.46 10.48 -4.85
CA ALA A 122 4.12 10.70 -4.29
C ALA A 122 4.23 11.06 -2.80
N THR A 123 3.28 11.84 -2.34
CA THR A 123 3.12 12.27 -0.96
C THR A 123 1.77 11.80 -0.39
N ALA A 124 1.56 11.94 0.91
CA ALA A 124 0.25 11.67 1.50
C ALA A 124 -0.83 12.63 0.97
N ASP A 125 -0.45 13.83 0.54
CA ASP A 125 -1.40 14.79 -0.06
C ASP A 125 -1.84 14.38 -1.46
N ASP A 126 -0.98 13.71 -2.23
CA ASP A 126 -1.40 13.10 -3.49
C ASP A 126 -2.47 12.03 -3.27
N LEU A 127 -2.32 11.21 -2.25
CA LEU A 127 -3.33 10.21 -1.89
C LEU A 127 -4.59 10.87 -1.33
N ARG A 128 -4.46 11.94 -0.54
CA ARG A 128 -5.61 12.71 -0.03
C ARG A 128 -6.43 13.32 -1.16
N SER A 129 -5.78 13.77 -2.23
CA SER A 129 -6.46 14.33 -3.39
C SER A 129 -7.44 13.34 -4.05
N ALA A 130 -7.17 12.02 -3.97
CA ALA A 130 -8.10 11.00 -4.44
C ALA A 130 -9.36 10.92 -3.57
N ILE A 131 -9.25 11.10 -2.24
CA ILE A 131 -10.41 11.18 -1.35
C ILE A 131 -11.23 12.42 -1.67
N ASP A 132 -10.56 13.56 -1.83
CA ASP A 132 -11.21 14.84 -2.16
C ASP A 132 -11.90 14.79 -3.54
N TRP A 133 -11.29 14.10 -4.50
CA TRP A 133 -11.89 13.88 -5.81
C TRP A 133 -13.15 13.02 -5.70
N ALA A 134 -13.10 11.92 -4.96
CA ALA A 134 -14.25 11.04 -4.79
C ALA A 134 -15.44 11.75 -4.14
N ASP A 135 -15.19 12.62 -3.13
CA ASP A 135 -16.21 13.45 -2.49
C ASP A 135 -16.87 14.43 -3.48
N LYS A 136 -16.07 15.02 -4.38
CA LYS A 136 -16.57 15.94 -5.42
C LYS A 136 -17.30 15.19 -6.52
N GLU A 137 -16.73 14.08 -7.01
CA GLU A 137 -17.29 13.30 -8.12
C GLU A 137 -18.63 12.66 -7.74
N ASN A 138 -18.77 12.24 -6.47
CA ASN A 138 -20.04 11.72 -5.94
C ASN A 138 -21.19 12.77 -5.93
N LYS A 139 -20.85 14.05 -6.03
CA LYS A 139 -21.80 15.18 -6.04
C LYS A 139 -21.89 15.87 -7.39
N ARG A 140 -21.06 15.50 -8.35
CA ARG A 140 -21.00 16.16 -9.65
C ARG A 140 -22.18 15.73 -10.51
N ASP A 141 -23.00 16.71 -10.89
CA ASP A 141 -24.14 16.52 -11.80
C ASP A 141 -23.70 15.84 -13.09
N GLY A 142 -24.40 14.78 -13.48
CA GLY A 142 -24.12 14.03 -14.70
C GLY A 142 -22.88 13.12 -14.63
N SER A 143 -22.25 12.97 -13.46
CA SER A 143 -21.24 11.96 -13.25
C SER A 143 -21.85 10.56 -13.28
N PRO A 144 -21.21 9.57 -13.93
CA PRO A 144 -21.65 8.18 -13.78
C PRO A 144 -21.56 7.68 -12.32
N LEU A 145 -20.77 8.34 -11.48
CA LEU A 145 -20.55 8.03 -10.07
C LEU A 145 -21.42 8.86 -9.11
N GLU A 146 -22.22 9.78 -9.62
CA GLU A 146 -23.09 10.64 -8.82
C GLU A 146 -23.99 9.81 -7.88
N GLY A 147 -23.90 10.09 -6.58
CA GLY A 147 -24.65 9.41 -5.53
C GLY A 147 -24.33 7.93 -5.33
N LYS A 148 -23.25 7.40 -5.92
CA LYS A 148 -22.91 5.97 -5.85
C LYS A 148 -21.75 5.64 -4.93
N ILE A 149 -20.85 6.60 -4.70
CA ILE A 149 -19.66 6.37 -3.88
C ILE A 149 -20.03 6.44 -2.40
N ALA A 150 -19.68 5.41 -1.63
CA ALA A 150 -19.80 5.42 -0.18
C ALA A 150 -18.64 6.20 0.45
N THR A 151 -18.72 7.53 0.42
CA THR A 151 -17.64 8.44 0.85
C THR A 151 -17.40 8.42 2.36
N ASP A 152 -18.27 7.80 3.13
CA ASP A 152 -18.10 7.49 4.55
C ASP A 152 -17.28 6.21 4.80
N LYS A 153 -16.94 5.44 3.75
CA LYS A 153 -16.21 4.18 3.78
C LYS A 153 -14.91 4.29 2.97
N VAL A 154 -13.91 4.90 3.56
CA VAL A 154 -12.61 5.15 2.93
C VAL A 154 -11.54 4.27 3.55
N ALA A 155 -10.85 3.50 2.72
CA ALA A 155 -9.62 2.79 3.06
C ALA A 155 -8.43 3.47 2.41
N VAL A 156 -7.29 3.46 3.09
CA VAL A 156 -6.01 3.76 2.49
C VAL A 156 -5.08 2.56 2.64
N MET A 157 -4.49 2.12 1.54
CA MET A 157 -3.59 0.98 1.53
C MET A 157 -2.34 1.29 0.71
N GLY A 158 -1.24 0.63 0.99
CA GLY A 158 -0.04 0.85 0.19
C GLY A 158 1.08 -0.13 0.51
N GLN A 159 2.01 -0.26 -0.45
CA GLN A 159 3.14 -1.17 -0.36
C GLN A 159 4.44 -0.38 -0.16
N SER A 160 5.34 -0.85 0.72
CA SER A 160 6.66 -0.25 0.95
C SER A 160 6.54 1.24 1.31
N CYS A 161 7.18 2.14 0.57
CA CYS A 161 7.02 3.59 0.74
C CYS A 161 5.54 4.02 0.73
N GLY A 162 4.69 3.42 -0.12
CA GLY A 162 3.25 3.66 -0.11
C GLY A 162 2.57 3.26 1.20
N GLY A 163 3.10 2.27 1.91
CA GLY A 163 2.65 1.91 3.25
C GLY A 163 2.92 3.02 4.28
N PHE A 164 4.04 3.75 4.17
CA PHE A 164 4.30 4.93 4.99
C PHE A 164 3.30 6.04 4.71
N LEU A 165 2.99 6.27 3.42
CA LEU A 165 1.98 7.25 3.03
C LEU A 165 0.60 6.85 3.58
N SER A 166 0.28 5.55 3.58
CA SER A 166 -0.98 5.02 4.13
C SER A 166 -1.07 5.24 5.65
N ILE A 167 0.00 5.00 6.40
CA ILE A 167 0.05 5.31 7.83
C ILE A 167 -0.14 6.82 8.05
N THR A 168 0.55 7.65 7.27
CA THR A 168 0.43 9.12 7.38
C THR A 168 -0.99 9.60 7.10
N LEU A 169 -1.61 9.10 6.02
CA LEU A 169 -2.98 9.48 5.64
C LEU A 169 -4.03 8.84 6.55
N GLY A 170 -3.70 7.74 7.24
CA GLY A 170 -4.56 7.11 8.24
C GLY A 170 -4.97 8.03 9.40
N ALA A 171 -4.28 9.16 9.58
CA ALA A 171 -4.67 10.23 10.50
C ALA A 171 -5.79 11.14 9.97
N ASP A 172 -6.19 11.04 8.70
CA ASP A 172 -7.34 11.76 8.16
C ASP A 172 -8.64 11.12 8.72
N PRO A 173 -9.54 11.89 9.34
CA PRO A 173 -10.73 11.34 10.01
C PRO A 173 -11.72 10.64 9.06
N ARG A 174 -11.60 10.85 7.75
CA ARG A 174 -12.39 10.16 6.73
C ARG A 174 -11.95 8.71 6.54
N VAL A 175 -10.68 8.39 6.83
CA VAL A 175 -10.13 7.03 6.71
C VAL A 175 -10.71 6.15 7.81
N LYS A 176 -11.23 4.97 7.44
CA LYS A 176 -11.89 4.02 8.34
C LYS A 176 -11.15 2.69 8.49
N THR A 177 -10.17 2.43 7.63
CA THR A 177 -9.24 1.30 7.78
C THR A 177 -7.97 1.54 6.97
N ILE A 178 -6.88 0.97 7.44
CA ILE A 178 -5.55 1.15 6.86
C ILE A 178 -4.96 -0.22 6.49
N GLY A 179 -4.35 -0.33 5.31
CA GLY A 179 -3.60 -1.51 4.87
C GLY A 179 -2.13 -1.17 4.60
N VAL A 180 -1.24 -1.87 5.26
CA VAL A 180 0.22 -1.67 5.19
C VAL A 180 0.86 -2.95 4.68
N PHE A 181 1.36 -2.92 3.45
CA PHE A 181 1.94 -4.08 2.78
C PHE A 181 3.45 -3.92 2.67
N ASN A 182 4.21 -4.92 3.16
CA ASN A 182 5.68 -4.92 3.14
C ASN A 182 6.27 -3.58 3.62
N SER A 183 5.75 -3.08 4.74
CA SER A 183 6.04 -1.74 5.25
C SER A 183 5.81 -1.67 6.76
N GLY A 184 6.15 -0.53 7.34
CA GLY A 184 5.99 -0.24 8.77
C GLY A 184 6.91 0.89 9.18
N ILE A 185 6.70 1.50 10.33
CA ILE A 185 7.59 2.54 10.86
C ILE A 185 8.98 1.95 11.07
N GLN A 186 9.99 2.53 10.45
CA GLN A 186 11.36 2.04 10.56
C GLN A 186 11.95 2.35 11.94
N THR A 187 12.62 1.35 12.52
CA THR A 187 13.30 1.43 13.82
C THR A 187 14.81 1.67 13.69
N GLY A 188 15.27 2.28 12.59
CA GLY A 188 16.68 2.51 12.29
C GLY A 188 16.89 3.68 11.33
N ALA A 189 18.00 3.66 10.58
CA ALA A 189 18.24 4.68 9.56
C ALA A 189 17.12 4.64 8.52
N ALA A 190 16.31 5.69 8.52
CA ALA A 190 15.14 5.78 7.67
C ALA A 190 15.53 5.97 6.20
N VAL A 191 14.81 5.28 5.31
CA VAL A 191 14.90 5.48 3.87
C VAL A 191 13.66 6.26 3.42
N GLY A 192 13.82 7.55 3.15
CA GLY A 192 12.74 8.44 2.72
C GLY A 192 11.90 9.03 3.87
N PRO A 193 10.88 9.84 3.54
CA PRO A 193 10.00 10.46 4.52
C PRO A 193 9.15 9.40 5.23
N GLN A 194 9.21 9.38 6.55
CA GLN A 194 8.54 8.39 7.39
C GLN A 194 7.59 9.04 8.37
N PRO A 195 6.42 8.41 8.64
CA PRO A 195 5.61 8.81 9.78
C PRO A 195 6.37 8.52 11.08
N GLY A 196 6.30 9.42 12.02
CA GLY A 196 6.77 9.16 13.39
C GLY A 196 5.81 8.23 14.13
N SER A 197 6.27 7.65 15.24
CA SER A 197 5.44 6.75 16.08
C SER A 197 4.18 7.44 16.62
N GLU A 198 4.22 8.77 16.80
CA GLU A 198 3.07 9.60 17.21
C GLU A 198 1.92 9.56 16.19
N THR A 199 2.19 9.23 14.92
CA THR A 199 1.16 9.08 13.89
C THR A 199 0.27 7.88 14.17
N LEU A 200 0.81 6.81 14.78
CA LEU A 200 0.03 5.62 15.11
C LEU A 200 -1.10 5.90 16.10
N ALA A 201 -0.89 6.85 17.02
CA ALA A 201 -1.92 7.27 17.97
C ALA A 201 -3.09 8.04 17.32
N LYS A 202 -2.90 8.48 16.07
CA LYS A 202 -3.89 9.26 15.30
C LYS A 202 -4.60 8.43 14.23
N LEU A 203 -4.34 7.12 14.16
CA LEU A 203 -5.02 6.26 13.20
C LEU A 203 -6.50 6.11 13.56
N HIS A 204 -7.32 5.98 12.54
CA HIS A 204 -8.75 5.75 12.64
C HIS A 204 -9.12 4.41 12.03
N GLY A 205 -9.67 3.53 12.85
CA GLY A 205 -10.17 2.22 12.47
C GLY A 205 -9.10 1.12 12.35
N PRO A 206 -9.56 -0.10 12.07
CA PRO A 206 -8.71 -1.29 12.09
C PRO A 206 -7.55 -1.23 11.10
N VAL A 207 -6.40 -1.80 11.50
CA VAL A 207 -5.16 -1.79 10.72
C VAL A 207 -4.80 -3.21 10.28
N LEU A 208 -4.56 -3.39 8.98
CA LEU A 208 -4.03 -4.59 8.36
C LEU A 208 -2.54 -4.40 8.05
N LEU A 209 -1.66 -5.23 8.63
CA LEU A 209 -0.24 -5.26 8.30
C LEU A 209 0.09 -6.62 7.67
N ILE A 210 0.54 -6.61 6.42
CA ILE A 210 0.87 -7.82 5.66
C ILE A 210 2.27 -7.70 5.08
N ASN A 211 3.10 -8.71 5.35
CA ASN A 211 4.49 -8.74 4.93
C ASN A 211 4.92 -10.10 4.39
N GLY A 212 6.07 -10.11 3.73
CA GLY A 212 6.86 -11.32 3.62
C GLY A 212 7.52 -11.69 4.95
N SER A 213 8.13 -12.87 5.00
CA SER A 213 8.95 -13.32 6.14
C SER A 213 10.43 -12.90 5.98
N ASP A 214 11.38 -13.71 6.35
CA ASP A 214 12.82 -13.38 6.34
C ASP A 214 13.39 -12.72 5.07
N PRO A 215 12.94 -13.04 3.84
CA PRO A 215 13.40 -12.31 2.68
C PRO A 215 12.91 -10.84 2.61
N ASP A 216 11.89 -10.46 3.39
CA ASP A 216 11.40 -9.08 3.44
C ASP A 216 12.14 -8.25 4.48
N PHE A 217 12.94 -7.30 4.02
CA PHE A 217 13.71 -6.40 4.90
C PHE A 217 12.82 -5.49 5.77
N MET A 218 11.51 -5.39 5.51
CA MET A 218 10.56 -4.64 6.32
C MET A 218 9.91 -5.47 7.43
N LEU A 219 10.19 -6.78 7.53
CA LEU A 219 9.57 -7.69 8.51
C LEU A 219 9.65 -7.15 9.94
N ALA A 220 10.85 -6.77 10.39
CA ALA A 220 11.06 -6.25 11.74
C ALA A 220 10.31 -4.93 11.98
N SER A 221 10.34 -4.03 11.01
CA SER A 221 9.66 -2.73 11.10
C SER A 221 8.13 -2.89 11.14
N SER A 222 7.59 -3.80 10.35
CA SER A 222 6.16 -4.09 10.37
C SER A 222 5.71 -4.71 11.70
N LYS A 223 6.49 -5.67 12.23
CA LYS A 223 6.19 -6.26 13.54
C LYS A 223 6.23 -5.22 14.65
N ALA A 224 7.24 -4.34 14.65
CA ALA A 224 7.34 -3.24 15.61
C ALA A 224 6.16 -2.25 15.48
N THR A 225 5.72 -1.98 14.25
CA THR A 225 4.53 -1.14 14.00
C THR A 225 3.28 -1.78 14.58
N PHE A 226 3.06 -3.08 14.33
CA PHE A 226 1.95 -3.81 14.92
C PHE A 226 1.98 -3.72 16.44
N ASP A 227 3.13 -3.98 17.07
CA ASP A 227 3.27 -3.95 18.52
C ASP A 227 2.97 -2.55 19.11
N ALA A 228 3.32 -1.49 18.40
CA ALA A 228 3.13 -0.10 18.82
C ALA A 228 1.70 0.44 18.62
N ILE A 229 0.87 -0.16 17.79
CA ILE A 229 -0.54 0.23 17.65
C ILE A 229 -1.29 -0.20 18.91
N ASN A 230 -1.85 0.75 19.67
CA ASN A 230 -2.52 0.47 20.95
C ASN A 230 -3.97 1.01 21.00
N ASN A 231 -4.33 1.87 20.07
CA ASN A 231 -5.62 2.57 20.03
C ASN A 231 -6.63 1.95 19.06
N GLU A 232 -6.17 1.10 18.12
CA GLU A 232 -7.00 0.51 17.09
C GLU A 232 -6.85 -1.02 17.04
N PRO A 233 -7.89 -1.76 16.61
CA PRO A 233 -7.74 -3.16 16.29
C PRO A 233 -6.72 -3.38 15.18
N ALA A 234 -5.94 -4.45 15.26
CA ALA A 234 -4.93 -4.70 14.24
C ALA A 234 -4.79 -6.21 13.94
N PHE A 235 -4.51 -6.52 12.67
CA PHE A 235 -4.08 -7.83 12.20
C PHE A 235 -2.69 -7.72 11.58
N TYR A 236 -1.82 -8.63 11.94
CA TYR A 236 -0.50 -8.80 11.37
C TYR A 236 -0.38 -10.17 10.72
N GLY A 237 0.18 -10.23 9.52
CA GLY A 237 0.50 -11.48 8.83
C GLY A 237 1.84 -11.39 8.12
N ALA A 238 2.70 -12.41 8.33
CA ALA A 238 3.95 -12.57 7.59
C ALA A 238 3.89 -13.87 6.78
N ARG A 239 3.96 -13.76 5.44
CA ARG A 239 3.92 -14.88 4.51
C ARG A 239 5.30 -15.52 4.39
N HIS A 240 5.42 -16.81 4.73
CA HIS A 240 6.68 -17.55 4.63
C HIS A 240 7.21 -17.54 3.19
N ASN A 241 8.51 -17.47 3.03
CA ASN A 241 9.23 -17.46 1.75
C ASN A 241 8.94 -16.27 0.84
N ALA A 242 8.11 -15.32 1.27
CA ALA A 242 7.81 -14.12 0.52
C ALA A 242 8.78 -12.99 0.85
N GLY A 243 9.33 -12.34 -0.17
CA GLY A 243 10.16 -11.15 -0.03
C GLY A 243 9.34 -9.86 -0.07
N HIS A 244 10.03 -8.75 -0.31
CA HIS A 244 9.48 -7.40 -0.19
C HIS A 244 8.33 -7.06 -1.15
N THR A 245 8.18 -7.77 -2.24
CA THR A 245 7.05 -7.59 -3.17
C THR A 245 6.01 -8.70 -3.05
N ALA A 246 6.34 -9.79 -2.37
CA ALA A 246 5.48 -10.96 -2.19
C ALA A 246 4.69 -11.30 -3.47
N THR A 247 3.36 -11.35 -3.39
CA THR A 247 2.52 -11.68 -4.55
C THR A 247 1.91 -10.46 -5.25
N VAL A 248 2.21 -9.22 -4.81
CA VAL A 248 1.57 -7.99 -5.32
C VAL A 248 1.68 -7.87 -6.86
N PHE A 249 2.79 -8.33 -7.44
CA PHE A 249 3.03 -8.30 -8.88
C PHE A 249 2.71 -9.63 -9.60
N HIS A 250 2.19 -10.63 -8.89
CA HIS A 250 1.66 -11.83 -9.51
C HIS A 250 0.36 -11.51 -10.29
N PRO A 251 -0.09 -12.40 -11.18
CA PRO A 251 -1.36 -12.22 -11.88
C PRO A 251 -2.49 -11.89 -10.90
N GLY A 252 -3.16 -10.75 -11.11
CA GLY A 252 -4.21 -10.27 -10.21
C GLY A 252 -3.76 -9.89 -8.80
N GLY A 253 -2.46 -9.88 -8.48
CA GLY A 253 -1.95 -9.62 -7.14
C GLY A 253 -1.91 -10.86 -6.22
N GLY A 254 -2.29 -12.02 -6.72
CA GLY A 254 -2.20 -13.31 -6.03
C GLY A 254 -2.85 -13.30 -4.64
N GLU A 255 -2.23 -14.02 -3.70
CA GLU A 255 -2.72 -14.19 -2.34
C GLU A 255 -2.88 -12.86 -1.58
N TYR A 256 -2.02 -11.87 -1.84
CA TYR A 256 -2.13 -10.56 -1.17
C TYR A 256 -3.39 -9.79 -1.61
N ALA A 257 -3.81 -9.93 -2.88
CA ALA A 257 -5.06 -9.35 -3.33
C ALA A 257 -6.27 -10.02 -2.64
N ASN A 258 -6.21 -11.33 -2.41
CA ASN A 258 -7.25 -12.05 -1.65
C ASN A 258 -7.33 -11.53 -0.21
N VAL A 259 -6.19 -11.34 0.45
CA VAL A 259 -6.14 -10.81 1.81
C VAL A 259 -6.71 -9.39 1.85
N ALA A 260 -6.28 -8.50 0.94
CA ALA A 260 -6.77 -7.13 0.87
C ALA A 260 -8.28 -7.07 0.59
N SER A 261 -8.77 -7.85 -0.38
CA SER A 261 -10.19 -7.89 -0.76
C SER A 261 -11.06 -8.42 0.39
N ASN A 262 -10.66 -9.52 1.04
CA ASN A 262 -11.41 -10.07 2.17
C ASN A 262 -11.41 -9.10 3.37
N TRP A 263 -10.30 -8.38 3.63
CA TRP A 263 -10.27 -7.35 4.66
C TRP A 263 -11.30 -6.26 4.38
N LEU A 264 -11.32 -5.71 3.16
CA LEU A 264 -12.23 -4.65 2.76
C LEU A 264 -13.70 -5.10 2.71
N LEU A 265 -13.97 -6.31 2.23
CA LEU A 265 -15.31 -6.91 2.25
C LEU A 265 -15.82 -7.03 3.69
N TRP A 266 -14.98 -7.47 4.61
CA TRP A 266 -15.34 -7.53 6.02
C TRP A 266 -15.60 -6.13 6.61
N GLN A 267 -14.61 -5.22 6.48
CA GLN A 267 -14.68 -3.91 7.13
C GLN A 267 -15.81 -3.01 6.59
N PHE A 268 -16.08 -3.07 5.30
CA PHE A 268 -16.99 -2.12 4.66
C PHE A 268 -18.33 -2.71 4.23
N LYS A 269 -18.37 -3.99 3.95
CA LYS A 269 -19.60 -4.67 3.52
C LYS A 269 -20.14 -5.64 4.57
N GLY A 270 -19.45 -5.82 5.69
CA GLY A 270 -19.86 -6.70 6.79
C GLY A 270 -19.87 -8.18 6.40
N ASP A 271 -19.08 -8.58 5.39
CA ASP A 271 -19.04 -9.95 4.90
C ASP A 271 -18.45 -10.89 5.97
N LYS A 272 -19.31 -11.72 6.54
CA LYS A 272 -18.96 -12.69 7.59
C LYS A 272 -18.10 -13.83 7.08
N LYS A 273 -18.14 -14.17 5.79
CA LYS A 273 -17.28 -15.17 5.19
C LYS A 273 -15.85 -14.63 5.08
N ALA A 274 -15.72 -13.40 4.59
CA ALA A 274 -14.45 -12.69 4.52
C ALA A 274 -13.81 -12.49 5.91
N ALA A 275 -14.62 -12.16 6.93
CA ALA A 275 -14.16 -12.02 8.31
C ALA A 275 -13.47 -13.29 8.86
N LYS A 276 -13.88 -14.49 8.41
CA LYS A 276 -13.28 -15.76 8.85
C LYS A 276 -11.80 -15.89 8.49
N MET A 277 -11.31 -15.10 7.54
CA MET A 277 -9.88 -15.07 7.22
C MET A 277 -9.03 -14.52 8.38
N PHE A 278 -9.61 -13.64 9.23
CA PHE A 278 -8.88 -12.84 10.22
C PHE A 278 -9.30 -13.07 11.68
N VAL A 279 -10.52 -13.57 11.93
CA VAL A 279 -11.12 -13.55 13.26
C VAL A 279 -11.41 -14.95 13.79
N GLY A 280 -11.06 -15.16 15.05
CA GLY A 280 -11.22 -16.43 15.76
C GLY A 280 -9.90 -17.21 15.80
N LYS A 281 -9.79 -18.15 16.77
CA LYS A 281 -8.58 -18.98 16.95
C LYS A 281 -8.26 -19.85 15.72
N ASP A 282 -9.29 -20.22 14.96
CA ASP A 282 -9.20 -21.06 13.77
C ASP A 282 -9.44 -20.22 12.48
N CYS A 283 -9.00 -18.96 12.48
CA CYS A 283 -9.15 -18.10 11.31
C CYS A 283 -8.37 -18.67 10.10
N GLY A 284 -8.77 -18.32 8.89
CA GLY A 284 -8.20 -18.87 7.67
C GLY A 284 -6.67 -18.69 7.57
N LEU A 285 -6.16 -17.51 7.94
CA LEU A 285 -4.72 -17.28 7.99
C LEU A 285 -4.08 -17.89 9.25
N CYS A 286 -4.83 -18.03 10.37
CA CYS A 286 -4.32 -18.61 11.60
C CYS A 286 -4.00 -20.12 11.49
N THR A 287 -4.70 -20.83 10.63
CA THR A 287 -4.54 -22.26 10.39
C THR A 287 -3.73 -22.59 9.14
N ASN A 288 -3.34 -21.57 8.38
CA ASN A 288 -2.51 -21.72 7.20
C ASN A 288 -1.02 -21.75 7.60
N SER A 289 -0.38 -22.91 7.44
CA SER A 289 1.03 -23.13 7.81
C SER A 289 2.04 -22.27 7.05
N ASN A 290 1.60 -21.53 6.03
CA ASN A 290 2.44 -20.60 5.28
C ASN A 290 2.45 -19.18 5.87
N TRP A 291 1.78 -18.95 7.00
CA TRP A 291 1.65 -17.62 7.59
C TRP A 291 1.97 -17.64 9.08
N ASP A 292 2.73 -16.66 9.52
CA ASP A 292 2.80 -16.26 10.92
C ASP A 292 1.84 -15.08 11.11
N VAL A 293 0.93 -15.20 12.07
CA VAL A 293 -0.10 -14.18 12.28
C VAL A 293 -0.21 -13.76 13.74
N ALA A 294 -0.62 -12.52 13.95
CA ALA A 294 -1.03 -11.99 15.24
C ALA A 294 -2.21 -11.04 15.07
N ALA A 295 -3.09 -10.99 16.05
CA ALA A 295 -4.24 -10.10 16.01
C ALA A 295 -4.50 -9.51 17.40
N LYS A 296 -5.02 -8.28 17.44
CA LYS A 296 -5.45 -7.62 18.68
C LYS A 296 -6.69 -6.78 18.43
N GLY A 297 -7.62 -6.78 19.39
CA GLY A 297 -8.82 -5.96 19.37
C GLY A 297 -9.87 -6.29 18.32
N LEU A 298 -9.61 -7.23 17.41
CA LEU A 298 -10.56 -7.63 16.37
C LEU A 298 -11.74 -8.41 16.99
N LYS A 299 -12.96 -8.01 16.63
CA LYS A 299 -14.20 -8.68 17.07
C LYS A 299 -14.90 -9.31 15.87
N LYS A 300 -15.62 -10.43 16.12
CA LYS A 300 -16.44 -11.09 15.09
C LYS A 300 -17.58 -10.21 14.63
#